data_85f24b3c92f0e3b327cfc6945c8e9f12
#
_entry.id   85f24b3c92f0e3b327cfc6945c8e9f12
#
_cell.length_a   1.000
_cell.length_b   1.000
_cell.length_c   1.000
_cell.angle_alpha   90.00
_cell.angle_beta   90.00
_cell.angle_gamma   90.00
#
_symmetry.space_group_name_H-M   'P 1'
#
loop_
_entity.id
_entity.type
_entity.pdbx_description
1 polymer ?
#
loop_
_entity_poly.entity_id
_entity_poly.type
_entity_poly.pdbx_seq_one_letter_code
_entity_poly.pdbx_strand_id
1 'polypeptide(L)'
;MKSRISDYRYKGELQKLESYIDENDRPKEDWVKVRDIFYSELGISANEQFISAQEKSSVDRRIALRFEPLLMMDRALYHVKLGELSYNIERVYTDLPNERMELSLAYVK
;
A
#
# COMPACT_ATOMS: atom_id res chain seq x y z
N MET A 1 -1.25 9.20 -21.09
CA MET A 1 -1.17 7.81 -21.61
C MET A 1 -1.64 6.84 -20.56
N LYS A 2 -2.57 5.94 -20.91
CA LYS A 2 -3.02 4.94 -19.94
C LYS A 2 -1.94 3.90 -19.69
N SER A 3 -1.76 3.51 -18.44
CA SER A 3 -0.83 2.46 -18.07
C SER A 3 -1.31 1.11 -18.61
N ARG A 4 -0.38 0.31 -19.05
CA ARG A 4 -0.67 -1.04 -19.54
C ARG A 4 -0.44 -2.05 -18.42
N ILE A 5 -1.11 -3.20 -18.48
CA ILE A 5 -0.90 -4.26 -17.50
C ILE A 5 0.56 -4.68 -17.44
N SER A 6 1.26 -4.67 -18.59
CA SER A 6 2.68 -5.01 -18.66
C SER A 6 3.58 -4.06 -17.87
N ASP A 7 3.08 -2.86 -17.52
CA ASP A 7 3.84 -1.91 -16.70
C ASP A 7 3.84 -2.33 -15.22
N TYR A 8 2.90 -3.17 -14.83
CA TYR A 8 2.75 -3.66 -13.45
C TYR A 8 3.17 -5.12 -13.42
N ARG A 9 4.48 -5.33 -13.44
CA ARG A 9 5.05 -6.67 -13.63
C ARG A 9 5.31 -7.46 -12.36
N TYR A 10 5.19 -6.81 -11.20
CA TYR A 10 5.45 -7.46 -9.93
C TYR A 10 4.14 -7.70 -9.20
N LYS A 11 4.08 -8.79 -8.42
CA LYS A 11 2.87 -9.18 -7.71
C LYS A 11 3.07 -9.02 -6.21
N GLY A 12 2.08 -8.43 -5.55
CA GLY A 12 2.04 -8.31 -4.10
C GLY A 12 0.64 -8.65 -3.59
N GLU A 13 0.43 -8.44 -2.30
CA GLU A 13 -0.87 -8.68 -1.66
C GLU A 13 -1.35 -7.41 -0.97
N LEU A 14 -2.65 -7.13 -1.13
CA LEU A 14 -3.34 -6.14 -0.31
C LEU A 14 -3.96 -6.88 0.86
N GLN A 15 -3.66 -6.43 2.09
CA GLN A 15 -4.15 -7.04 3.31
C GLN A 15 -4.97 -6.03 4.11
N LYS A 16 -5.98 -6.51 4.81
CA LYS A 16 -6.83 -5.68 5.66
C LYS A 16 -6.78 -6.20 7.09
N LEU A 17 -6.80 -5.27 8.05
CA LEU A 17 -6.86 -5.61 9.46
C LEU A 17 -8.28 -6.06 9.80
N GLU A 18 -8.41 -7.29 10.27
CA GLU A 18 -9.69 -7.88 10.67
C GLU A 18 -9.69 -8.15 12.17
N SER A 19 -10.79 -7.80 12.83
CA SER A 19 -10.98 -8.08 14.25
C SER A 19 -11.87 -9.30 14.41
N TYR A 20 -11.54 -10.14 15.36
CA TYR A 20 -12.32 -11.33 15.64
C TYR A 20 -12.18 -11.72 17.12
N ILE A 21 -13.04 -12.62 17.59
CA ILE A 21 -12.99 -13.14 18.94
C ILE A 21 -12.51 -14.59 18.87
N ASP A 22 -11.45 -14.92 19.59
CA ASP A 22 -10.88 -16.26 19.58
C ASP A 22 -11.69 -17.25 20.43
N GLU A 23 -11.22 -18.50 20.50
CA GLU A 23 -11.90 -19.57 21.24
C GLU A 23 -12.03 -19.28 22.75
N ASN A 24 -11.20 -18.41 23.27
CA ASN A 24 -11.19 -18.03 24.68
C ASN A 24 -11.89 -16.71 24.95
N ASP A 25 -12.76 -16.28 24.01
CA ASP A 25 -13.48 -15.00 24.06
C ASP A 25 -12.58 -13.77 24.17
N ARG A 26 -11.38 -13.85 23.61
CA ARG A 26 -10.42 -12.74 23.60
C ARG A 26 -10.47 -12.00 22.28
N PRO A 27 -10.53 -10.65 22.32
CA PRO A 27 -10.43 -9.87 21.09
C PRO A 27 -9.06 -10.07 20.44
N LYS A 28 -9.06 -10.34 19.15
CA LYS A 28 -7.86 -10.52 18.37
C LYS A 28 -7.97 -9.72 17.08
N GLU A 29 -6.81 -9.33 16.56
CA GLU A 29 -6.72 -8.68 15.26
C GLU A 29 -5.71 -9.43 14.40
N ASP A 30 -5.98 -9.54 13.11
CA ASP A 30 -5.08 -10.21 12.18
C ASP A 30 -5.17 -9.55 10.82
N TRP A 31 -4.08 -9.67 10.07
CA TRP A 31 -4.00 -9.15 8.70
C TRP A 31 -4.42 -10.23 7.74
N VAL A 32 -5.49 -9.98 6.99
CA VAL A 32 -6.09 -10.93 6.08
C VAL A 32 -5.93 -10.46 4.65
N LYS A 33 -5.54 -11.36 3.76
CA LYS A 33 -5.42 -11.05 2.35
C LYS A 33 -6.79 -10.67 1.77
N VAL A 34 -6.86 -9.53 1.10
CA VAL A 34 -8.04 -9.06 0.38
C VAL A 34 -7.95 -9.48 -1.08
N ARG A 35 -6.81 -9.21 -1.72
CA ARG A 35 -6.60 -9.56 -3.13
C ARG A 35 -5.12 -9.45 -3.49
N ASP A 36 -4.78 -10.01 -4.64
CA ASP A 36 -3.48 -9.76 -5.23
C ASP A 36 -3.47 -8.38 -5.88
N ILE A 37 -2.33 -7.74 -5.84
CA ILE A 37 -2.09 -6.50 -6.58
C ILE A 37 -0.90 -6.70 -7.50
N PHE A 38 -0.92 -5.98 -8.62
CA PHE A 38 0.20 -5.95 -9.56
C PHE A 38 0.74 -4.53 -9.58
N TYR A 39 2.05 -4.40 -9.46
CA TYR A 39 2.66 -3.08 -9.26
C TYR A 39 3.96 -2.94 -10.05
N SER A 40 4.40 -1.69 -10.18
CA SER A 40 5.74 -1.37 -10.64
C SER A 40 6.45 -0.56 -9.58
N GLU A 41 7.78 -0.70 -9.51
CA GLU A 41 8.60 0.05 -8.56
C GLU A 41 8.80 1.48 -9.05
N LEU A 42 8.72 2.41 -8.12
CA LEU A 42 9.05 3.82 -8.35
C LEU A 42 10.23 4.19 -7.47
N GLY A 43 11.05 5.11 -7.98
CA GLY A 43 12.10 5.69 -7.16
C GLY A 43 11.52 6.64 -6.12
N ILE A 44 12.25 6.87 -5.03
CA ILE A 44 11.88 7.86 -4.03
C ILE A 44 12.39 9.21 -4.50
N SER A 45 11.46 10.12 -4.85
CA SER A 45 11.81 11.42 -5.37
C SER A 45 12.37 12.35 -4.26
N ALA A 46 13.07 13.39 -4.67
CA ALA A 46 13.55 14.40 -3.73
C ALA A 46 12.39 15.08 -3.01
N ASN A 47 11.28 15.31 -3.71
CA ASN A 47 10.09 15.90 -3.11
C ASN A 47 9.51 14.98 -2.03
N GLU A 48 9.45 13.68 -2.28
CA GLU A 48 8.97 12.71 -1.30
C GLU A 48 9.87 12.66 -0.07
N GLN A 49 11.19 12.73 -0.26
CA GLN A 49 12.14 12.77 0.85
C GLN A 49 11.94 14.02 1.70
N PHE A 50 11.70 15.15 1.05
CA PHE A 50 11.45 16.42 1.75
C PHE A 50 10.18 16.36 2.58
N ILE A 51 9.08 15.86 2.00
CA ILE A 51 7.80 15.73 2.70
C ILE A 51 7.94 14.78 3.89
N SER A 52 8.60 13.64 3.71
CA SER A 52 8.82 12.66 4.76
C SER A 52 9.59 13.27 5.93
N ALA A 53 10.60 14.08 5.65
CA ALA A 53 11.40 14.72 6.69
C ALA A 53 10.56 15.71 7.49
N GLN A 54 9.69 16.50 6.83
CA GLN A 54 8.83 17.46 7.50
C GLN A 54 7.78 16.78 8.37
N GLU A 55 7.21 15.70 7.91
CA GLU A 55 6.17 14.95 8.63
C GLU A 55 6.74 14.00 9.67
N LYS A 56 8.07 13.91 9.76
CA LYS A 56 8.78 12.97 10.63
C LYS A 56 8.37 11.52 10.35
N SER A 57 7.98 11.25 9.11
CA SER A 57 7.68 9.91 8.63
C SER A 57 8.84 9.41 7.77
N SER A 58 8.90 8.11 7.54
CA SER A 58 9.89 7.55 6.61
C SER A 58 9.15 6.82 5.51
N VAL A 59 9.62 7.00 4.28
CA VAL A 59 9.13 6.27 3.13
C VAL A 59 10.29 5.39 2.66
N ASP A 60 10.06 4.08 2.73
CA ASP A 60 11.09 3.11 2.38
C ASP A 60 10.95 2.63 0.94
N ARG A 61 9.76 2.81 0.36
CA ARG A 61 9.46 2.29 -0.97
C ARG A 61 8.29 3.03 -1.59
N ARG A 62 8.29 3.18 -2.91
CA ARG A 62 7.14 3.71 -3.64
C ARG A 62 6.80 2.76 -4.76
N ILE A 63 5.49 2.53 -4.94
CA ILE A 63 5.00 1.66 -6.01
C ILE A 63 3.86 2.34 -6.76
N ALA A 64 3.67 1.92 -8.01
CA ALA A 64 2.52 2.30 -8.82
C ALA A 64 1.68 1.06 -9.11
N LEU A 65 0.37 1.21 -9.06
CA LEU A 65 -0.56 0.13 -9.35
C LEU A 65 -1.82 0.69 -10.00
N ARG A 66 -2.69 -0.20 -10.45
CA ARG A 66 -3.99 0.22 -10.95
C ARG A 66 -4.82 0.78 -9.80
N PHE A 67 -5.70 1.71 -10.14
CA PHE A 67 -6.57 2.34 -9.16
C PHE A 67 -7.31 1.28 -8.33
N GLU A 68 -7.16 1.38 -7.00
CA GLU A 68 -7.81 0.47 -6.04
C GLU A 68 -8.72 1.30 -5.14
N PRO A 69 -10.04 1.24 -5.35
CA PRO A 69 -10.99 2.07 -4.59
C PRO A 69 -10.94 1.88 -3.09
N LEU A 70 -10.60 0.69 -2.61
CA LEU A 70 -10.56 0.41 -1.17
C LEU A 70 -9.58 1.33 -0.43
N LEU A 71 -8.48 1.72 -1.09
CA LEU A 71 -7.45 2.57 -0.47
C LEU A 71 -7.86 4.04 -0.39
N MET A 72 -8.96 4.40 -1.02
CA MET A 72 -9.50 5.76 -0.93
C MET A 72 -10.32 6.00 0.33
N MET A 73 -10.70 4.94 1.03
CA MET A 73 -11.58 5.03 2.20
C MET A 73 -10.78 5.16 3.49
N ASP A 74 -10.12 4.10 3.91
CA ASP A 74 -9.36 4.11 5.16
C ASP A 74 -8.07 3.32 4.98
N ARG A 75 -7.03 4.01 4.54
CA ARG A 75 -5.75 3.36 4.26
C ARG A 75 -5.08 2.78 5.50
N ALA A 76 -5.43 3.28 6.69
CA ALA A 76 -4.86 2.76 7.93
C ALA A 76 -5.28 1.33 8.23
N LEU A 77 -6.38 0.88 7.63
CA LEU A 77 -6.86 -0.49 7.77
C LEU A 77 -6.17 -1.46 6.81
N TYR A 78 -5.28 -0.97 5.94
CA TYR A 78 -4.68 -1.79 4.90
C TYR A 78 -3.16 -1.81 5.01
N HIS A 79 -2.59 -2.97 4.70
CA HIS A 79 -1.16 -3.16 4.49
C HIS A 79 -0.93 -3.66 3.07
N VAL A 80 0.27 -3.42 2.57
CA VAL A 80 0.73 -4.01 1.32
C VAL A 80 1.86 -4.97 1.67
N LYS A 81 1.74 -6.22 1.25
CA LYS A 81 2.80 -7.23 1.44
C LYS A 81 3.50 -7.47 0.11
N LEU A 82 4.79 -7.20 0.07
CA LEU A 82 5.62 -7.36 -1.13
C LEU A 82 6.72 -8.36 -0.80
N GLY A 83 6.63 -9.57 -1.35
CA GLY A 83 7.52 -10.67 -0.97
C GLY A 83 7.27 -11.05 0.48
N GLU A 84 8.33 -11.03 1.29
CA GLU A 84 8.24 -11.38 2.71
C GLU A 84 8.02 -10.17 3.61
N LEU A 85 7.97 -8.96 3.04
CA LEU A 85 7.92 -7.73 3.83
C LEU A 85 6.53 -7.09 3.75
N SER A 86 6.08 -6.59 4.90
CA SER A 86 4.81 -5.86 4.98
C SER A 86 5.07 -4.38 5.17
N TYR A 87 4.21 -3.55 4.59
CA TYR A 87 4.37 -2.10 4.58
C TYR A 87 3.08 -1.40 4.99
N ASN A 88 3.22 -0.35 5.78
CA ASN A 88 2.15 0.62 6.01
C ASN A 88 2.04 1.53 4.80
N ILE A 89 0.83 1.99 4.50
CA ILE A 89 0.59 2.95 3.43
C ILE A 89 0.62 4.34 4.03
N GLU A 90 1.69 5.08 3.75
CA GLU A 90 1.88 6.43 4.31
C GLU A 90 1.14 7.49 3.50
N ARG A 91 1.17 7.38 2.18
CA ARG A 91 0.51 8.34 1.29
C ARG A 91 -0.04 7.64 0.07
N VAL A 92 -1.13 8.20 -0.46
CA VAL A 92 -1.77 7.71 -1.68
C VAL A 92 -1.91 8.90 -2.63
N TYR A 93 -1.41 8.74 -3.84
CA TYR A 93 -1.62 9.67 -4.93
C TYR A 93 -2.45 8.97 -6.01
N THR A 94 -3.51 9.62 -6.50
CA THR A 94 -4.36 9.02 -7.52
C THR A 94 -4.27 9.80 -8.83
N ASP A 95 -4.26 9.06 -9.92
CA ASP A 95 -4.32 9.58 -11.27
C ASP A 95 -5.48 8.89 -11.96
N LEU A 96 -6.69 9.43 -11.75
CA LEU A 96 -7.92 8.82 -12.26
C LEU A 96 -7.98 8.72 -13.77
N PRO A 97 -7.56 9.75 -14.54
CA PRO A 97 -7.57 9.62 -16.00
C PRO A 97 -6.78 8.44 -16.53
N ASN A 98 -5.71 8.05 -15.84
CA ASN A 98 -4.86 6.92 -16.22
C ASN A 98 -5.18 5.64 -15.45
N GLU A 99 -6.23 5.67 -14.62
CA GLU A 99 -6.64 4.52 -13.80
C GLU A 99 -5.48 3.98 -12.96
N ARG A 100 -4.71 4.90 -12.39
CA ARG A 100 -3.46 4.60 -11.71
C ARG A 100 -3.44 5.25 -10.33
N MET A 101 -2.73 4.61 -9.39
CA MET A 101 -2.39 5.24 -8.13
C MET A 101 -0.95 4.92 -7.76
N GLU A 102 -0.38 5.79 -6.92
CA GLU A 102 0.96 5.61 -6.38
C GLU A 102 0.89 5.56 -4.87
N LEU A 103 1.59 4.63 -4.29
CA LEU A 103 1.62 4.44 -2.83
C LEU A 103 3.02 4.70 -2.32
N SER A 104 3.11 5.50 -1.25
CA SER A 104 4.32 5.66 -0.47
C SER A 104 4.22 4.74 0.72
N LEU A 105 5.19 3.85 0.88
CA LEU A 105 5.15 2.73 1.81
C LEU A 105 6.28 2.83 2.83
N ALA A 106 5.99 2.42 4.06
CA ALA A 106 6.99 2.32 5.12
C ALA A 106 6.94 0.94 5.74
N TYR A 107 8.10 0.40 6.12
CA TYR A 107 8.18 -0.91 6.77
C TYR A 107 7.31 -0.94 8.03
N VAL A 108 6.64 -2.06 8.22
CA VAL A 108 5.97 -2.35 9.48
C VAL A 108 7.03 -2.70 10.51
N LYS A 109 7.02 -2.00 11.61
CA LYS A 109 7.98 -2.18 12.70
C LYS A 109 7.40 -3.07 13.80
#